data_f238d5ae87721f9bc8f7d0e7ce3770b6
#
_entry.id   f238d5ae87721f9bc8f7d0e7ce3770b6
#
_cell.length_a   1.000
_cell.length_b   1.000
_cell.length_c   1.000
_cell.angle_alpha   90.00
_cell.angle_beta   90.00
_cell.angle_gamma   90.00
#
_symmetry.space_group_name_H-M   'P 1'
#
loop_
_entity.id
_entity.type
_entity.pdbx_description
1 polymer ?
#
loop_
_entity_poly.entity_id
_entity_poly.type
_entity_poly.pdbx_seq_one_letter_code
_entity_poly.pdbx_strand_id
1 'polypeptide(L)'
;MKKKVFAVIALFMCVFLFAGCADKGIQGKWELYEEIESDGNKIDRKELDENGVNEIYVIEGDTVHYSCTLPGAKKDIEIDMTLIDKGNNRYEFKIGEKVTFASAEVSGNKLIYYVGEAPDMTKMVFRRSK
;
A
#
# COMPACT_ATOMS: atom_id res chain seq x y z
N MET A 1 -35.82 5.84 -15.09
CA MET A 1 -35.05 6.05 -13.88
C MET A 1 -33.78 5.24 -13.82
N LYS A 2 -33.84 3.96 -14.11
CA LYS A 2 -32.63 3.12 -14.09
C LYS A 2 -31.57 3.56 -15.10
N LYS A 3 -31.96 4.04 -16.25
CA LYS A 3 -31.03 4.54 -17.27
C LYS A 3 -30.25 5.78 -16.81
N LYS A 4 -30.89 6.67 -16.06
CA LYS A 4 -30.22 7.86 -15.53
C LYS A 4 -29.20 7.52 -14.47
N VAL A 5 -29.52 6.55 -13.64
CA VAL A 5 -28.61 6.08 -12.60
C VAL A 5 -27.37 5.43 -13.23
N PHE A 6 -27.57 4.63 -14.28
CA PHE A 6 -26.47 4.02 -15.00
C PHE A 6 -25.55 5.05 -15.65
N ALA A 7 -26.14 6.07 -16.26
CA ALA A 7 -25.36 7.14 -16.89
C ALA A 7 -24.53 7.90 -15.87
N VAL A 8 -25.09 8.18 -14.70
CA VAL A 8 -24.38 8.87 -13.62
C VAL A 8 -23.24 8.01 -13.09
N ILE A 9 -23.50 6.72 -12.89
CA ILE A 9 -22.47 5.79 -12.42
C ILE A 9 -21.34 5.68 -13.43
N ALA A 10 -21.68 5.54 -14.71
CA ALA A 10 -20.69 5.45 -15.77
C ALA A 10 -19.83 6.73 -15.84
N LEU A 11 -20.47 7.87 -15.72
CA LEU A 11 -19.78 9.17 -15.71
C LEU A 11 -18.87 9.28 -14.50
N PHE A 12 -19.34 8.86 -13.34
CA PHE A 12 -18.56 8.88 -12.12
C PHE A 12 -17.34 7.97 -12.22
N MET A 13 -17.50 6.79 -12.80
CA MET A 13 -16.40 5.86 -13.02
C MET A 13 -15.38 6.42 -14.01
N CYS A 14 -15.83 7.09 -15.05
CA CYS A 14 -14.94 7.74 -16.01
C CYS A 14 -14.10 8.83 -15.34
N VAL A 15 -14.72 9.66 -14.53
CA VAL A 15 -14.02 10.72 -13.79
C VAL A 15 -13.00 10.10 -12.83
N PHE A 16 -13.38 9.03 -12.17
CA PHE A 16 -12.49 8.34 -11.26
C PHE A 16 -11.28 7.74 -11.97
N LEU A 17 -11.50 7.15 -13.14
CA LEU A 17 -10.43 6.60 -13.96
C LEU A 17 -9.46 7.69 -14.44
N PHE A 18 -9.99 8.83 -14.86
CA PHE A 18 -9.16 9.95 -15.29
C PHE A 18 -8.34 10.52 -14.13
N ALA A 19 -8.97 10.72 -12.99
CA ALA A 19 -8.27 11.17 -11.81
C ALA A 19 -7.17 10.16 -11.39
N GLY A 20 -7.49 8.86 -11.46
CA GLY A 20 -6.53 7.81 -11.16
C GLY A 20 -5.38 7.75 -12.14
N CYS A 21 -5.61 8.06 -13.41
CA CYS A 21 -4.55 8.07 -14.42
C CYS A 21 -3.68 9.32 -14.33
N ALA A 22 -4.30 10.48 -14.02
CA ALA A 22 -3.60 11.76 -13.97
C ALA A 22 -2.74 11.90 -12.72
N ASP A 23 -3.26 11.47 -11.58
CA ASP A 23 -2.58 11.62 -10.30
C ASP A 23 -3.02 10.49 -9.38
N LYS A 24 -2.37 9.38 -9.52
CA LYS A 24 -2.65 8.23 -8.66
C LYS A 24 -2.10 8.43 -7.26
N GLY A 25 -0.95 9.08 -7.16
CA GLY A 25 -0.28 9.19 -5.88
C GLY A 25 -0.19 7.84 -5.20
N ILE A 26 -0.68 7.78 -3.96
CA ILE A 26 -0.65 6.54 -3.18
C ILE A 26 -1.95 5.73 -3.30
N GLN A 27 -2.97 6.27 -3.98
CA GLN A 27 -4.26 5.58 -4.08
C GLN A 27 -4.16 4.26 -4.83
N GLY A 28 -4.91 3.27 -4.38
CA GLY A 28 -5.00 1.98 -5.04
C GLY A 28 -4.54 0.83 -4.16
N LYS A 29 -4.27 -0.30 -4.81
CA LYS A 29 -3.85 -1.51 -4.14
C LYS A 29 -2.35 -1.74 -4.36
N TRP A 30 -1.66 -2.03 -3.27
CA TRP A 30 -0.22 -2.26 -3.27
C TRP A 30 0.08 -3.62 -2.65
N GLU A 31 0.94 -4.38 -3.30
CA GLU A 31 1.35 -5.70 -2.84
C GLU A 31 2.84 -5.73 -2.58
N LEU A 32 3.24 -6.38 -1.48
CA LEU A 32 4.65 -6.53 -1.14
C LEU A 32 5.37 -7.25 -2.28
N TYR A 33 6.41 -6.63 -2.79
CA TYR A 33 7.17 -7.13 -3.92
C TYR A 33 8.54 -7.65 -3.52
N GLU A 34 9.23 -6.91 -2.65
CA GLU A 34 10.55 -7.32 -2.18
C GLU A 34 10.89 -6.66 -0.85
N GLU A 35 11.78 -7.31 -0.12
CA GLU A 35 12.37 -6.76 1.09
C GLU A 35 13.88 -6.71 0.90
N ILE A 36 14.49 -5.61 1.29
CA ILE A 36 15.94 -5.44 1.21
C ILE A 36 16.46 -5.17 2.60
N GLU A 37 17.23 -6.11 3.13
CA GLU A 37 17.80 -5.99 4.47
C GLU A 37 18.97 -5.01 4.48
N SER A 38 19.36 -4.58 5.68
CA SER A 38 20.45 -3.61 5.85
C SER A 38 21.79 -4.07 5.30
N ASP A 39 22.01 -5.38 5.24
CA ASP A 39 23.22 -5.98 4.65
C ASP A 39 23.15 -6.10 3.13
N GLY A 40 22.05 -5.67 2.52
CA GLY A 40 21.84 -5.77 1.09
C GLY A 40 21.19 -7.07 0.63
N ASN A 41 20.93 -8.00 1.54
CA ASN A 41 20.24 -9.24 1.21
C ASN A 41 18.81 -8.94 0.76
N LYS A 42 18.42 -9.50 -0.37
CA LYS A 42 17.14 -9.22 -1.00
C LYS A 42 16.25 -10.46 -0.99
N ILE A 43 15.03 -10.27 -0.52
CA ILE A 43 14.00 -11.30 -0.57
C ILE A 43 12.99 -10.85 -1.62
N ASP A 44 12.89 -11.59 -2.72
CA ASP A 44 12.04 -11.21 -3.83
C ASP A 44 10.64 -11.81 -3.72
N ARG A 45 9.76 -11.45 -4.66
CA ARG A 45 8.36 -11.92 -4.65
C ARG A 45 8.28 -13.45 -4.66
N LYS A 46 9.16 -14.09 -5.38
CA LYS A 46 9.18 -15.54 -5.46
C LYS A 46 9.46 -16.19 -4.10
N GLU A 47 10.47 -15.68 -3.40
CA GLU A 47 10.80 -16.19 -2.06
C GLU A 47 9.68 -15.91 -1.07
N LEU A 48 9.06 -14.73 -1.15
CA LEU A 48 7.92 -14.38 -0.30
C LEU A 48 6.75 -15.34 -0.53
N ASP A 49 6.46 -15.67 -1.77
CA ASP A 49 5.40 -16.64 -2.12
C ASP A 49 5.73 -18.03 -1.60
N GLU A 50 6.97 -18.46 -1.77
CA GLU A 50 7.42 -19.78 -1.29
C GLU A 50 7.33 -19.88 0.23
N ASN A 51 7.53 -18.77 0.92
CA ASN A 51 7.46 -18.71 2.38
C ASN A 51 6.06 -18.41 2.91
N GLY A 52 5.08 -18.22 2.02
CA GLY A 52 3.71 -17.95 2.42
C GLY A 52 3.49 -16.57 3.02
N VAL A 53 4.33 -15.60 2.66
CA VAL A 53 4.23 -14.23 3.17
C VAL A 53 3.63 -13.33 2.11
N ASN A 54 2.61 -12.57 2.50
CA ASN A 54 2.06 -11.54 1.63
C ASN A 54 1.55 -10.38 2.47
N GLU A 55 1.79 -9.16 1.99
CA GLU A 55 1.29 -7.95 2.61
C GLU A 55 0.64 -7.09 1.54
N ILE A 56 -0.53 -6.58 1.85
CA ILE A 56 -1.33 -5.80 0.92
C ILE A 56 -1.83 -4.54 1.61
N TYR A 57 -1.69 -3.41 0.92
CA TYR A 57 -2.32 -2.14 1.29
C TYR A 57 -3.39 -1.80 0.27
N VAL A 58 -4.59 -1.51 0.72
CA VAL A 58 -5.64 -0.93 -0.13
C VAL A 58 -5.90 0.47 0.40
N ILE A 59 -5.64 1.47 -0.42
CA ILE A 59 -5.72 2.87 -0.02
C ILE A 59 -6.79 3.58 -0.84
N GLU A 60 -7.81 4.07 -0.15
CA GLU A 60 -8.93 4.79 -0.76
C GLU A 60 -9.16 6.08 0.03
N GLY A 61 -8.93 7.23 -0.60
CA GLY A 61 -9.01 8.50 0.09
C GLY A 61 -7.97 8.56 1.20
N ASP A 62 -8.40 8.78 2.42
CA ASP A 62 -7.54 8.78 3.60
C ASP A 62 -7.62 7.49 4.43
N THR A 63 -8.29 6.47 3.91
CA THR A 63 -8.43 5.18 4.58
C THR A 63 -7.43 4.19 4.01
N VAL A 64 -6.71 3.51 4.87
CA VAL A 64 -5.73 2.48 4.51
C VAL A 64 -6.17 1.17 5.14
N HIS A 65 -6.41 0.17 4.31
CA HIS A 65 -6.67 -1.18 4.79
C HIS A 65 -5.44 -2.03 4.53
N TYR A 66 -4.83 -2.50 5.59
CA TYR A 66 -3.64 -3.35 5.55
C TYR A 66 -4.00 -4.78 5.89
N SER A 67 -3.54 -5.72 5.09
CA SER A 67 -3.65 -7.12 5.41
C SER A 67 -2.31 -7.83 5.24
N CYS A 68 -2.03 -8.76 6.14
CA CYS A 68 -0.78 -9.51 6.15
C CYS A 68 -1.07 -10.99 6.34
N THR A 69 -0.54 -11.80 5.45
CA THR A 69 -0.60 -13.25 5.52
C THR A 69 0.77 -13.76 5.94
N LEU A 70 0.81 -14.53 7.03
CA LEU A 70 2.05 -15.12 7.54
C LEU A 70 1.96 -16.64 7.53
N PRO A 71 3.10 -17.33 7.36
CA PRO A 71 3.11 -18.79 7.34
C PRO A 71 2.68 -19.35 8.70
N GLY A 72 1.77 -20.32 8.66
CA GLY A 72 1.28 -20.97 9.87
C GLY A 72 0.20 -20.21 10.62
N ALA A 73 -0.12 -18.98 10.21
CA ALA A 73 -1.20 -18.22 10.82
C ALA A 73 -2.56 -18.74 10.36
N LYS A 74 -3.51 -18.84 11.30
CA LYS A 74 -4.86 -19.31 10.98
C LYS A 74 -5.69 -18.25 10.27
N LYS A 75 -5.37 -16.98 10.51
CA LYS A 75 -6.08 -15.84 9.94
C LYS A 75 -5.08 -14.79 9.51
N ASP A 76 -5.45 -14.03 8.48
CA ASP A 76 -4.70 -12.85 8.09
C ASP A 76 -4.80 -11.78 9.16
N ILE A 77 -3.74 -11.02 9.30
CA ILE A 77 -3.75 -9.82 10.15
C ILE A 77 -4.37 -8.71 9.31
N GLU A 78 -5.38 -8.03 9.85
CA GLU A 78 -6.05 -6.93 9.16
C GLU A 78 -6.08 -5.71 10.07
N ILE A 79 -5.65 -4.57 9.55
CA ILE A 79 -5.58 -3.32 10.30
C ILE A 79 -6.07 -2.18 9.41
N ASP A 80 -6.96 -1.36 9.95
CA ASP A 80 -7.39 -0.13 9.28
C ASP A 80 -6.61 1.05 9.85
N MET A 81 -6.11 1.88 8.96
CA MET A 81 -5.29 3.03 9.31
C MET A 81 -5.79 4.27 8.60
N THR A 82 -5.32 5.42 9.06
CA THR A 82 -5.58 6.70 8.41
C THR A 82 -4.31 7.16 7.70
N LEU A 83 -4.50 7.67 6.49
CA LEU A 83 -3.42 8.20 5.67
C LEU A 83 -3.23 9.68 5.96
N ILE A 84 -1.98 10.09 6.13
CA ILE A 84 -1.62 11.50 6.24
C ILE A 84 -0.65 11.82 5.12
N ASP A 85 -1.03 12.78 4.29
CA ASP A 85 -0.18 13.28 3.20
C ASP A 85 0.79 14.32 3.77
N LYS A 86 2.08 14.05 3.65
CA LYS A 86 3.15 14.92 4.15
C LYS A 86 3.74 15.80 3.06
N GLY A 87 3.25 15.68 1.83
CA GLY A 87 3.82 16.37 0.68
C GLY A 87 5.03 15.64 0.11
N ASN A 88 5.41 16.01 -1.11
CA ASN A 88 6.58 15.43 -1.79
C ASN A 88 6.53 13.91 -1.95
N ASN A 89 5.32 13.37 -2.17
CA ASN A 89 5.08 11.94 -2.31
C ASN A 89 5.41 11.13 -1.06
N ARG A 90 5.37 11.78 0.10
CA ARG A 90 5.59 11.14 1.41
C ARG A 90 4.30 11.09 2.19
N TYR A 91 4.12 9.98 2.89
CA TYR A 91 2.87 9.70 3.61
C TYR A 91 3.18 9.03 4.94
N GLU A 92 2.29 9.23 5.90
CA GLU A 92 2.32 8.51 7.16
C GLU A 92 1.05 7.68 7.30
N PHE A 93 1.18 6.51 7.89
CA PHE A 93 0.06 5.65 8.23
C PHE A 93 -0.17 5.72 9.73
N LYS A 94 -1.40 5.93 10.12
CA LYS A 94 -1.74 6.21 11.50
C LYS A 94 -2.85 5.28 12.00
N ILE A 95 -2.62 4.62 13.14
CA ILE A 95 -3.65 3.86 13.84
C ILE A 95 -4.12 4.72 15.02
N GLY A 96 -5.40 5.14 14.99
CA GLY A 96 -5.90 6.07 16.00
C GLY A 96 -5.08 7.35 15.98
N GLU A 97 -4.43 7.68 17.10
CA GLU A 97 -3.57 8.84 17.20
C GLU A 97 -2.08 8.52 17.09
N LYS A 98 -1.73 7.25 16.91
CA LYS A 98 -0.34 6.81 16.84
C LYS A 98 0.11 6.61 15.40
N VAL A 99 1.27 7.15 15.09
CA VAL A 99 1.92 6.86 13.79
C VAL A 99 2.56 5.48 13.90
N THR A 100 2.17 4.58 13.01
CA THR A 100 2.66 3.21 13.05
C THR A 100 3.90 2.98 12.20
N PHE A 101 3.94 3.64 11.05
CA PHE A 101 5.09 3.56 10.17
C PHE A 101 5.62 4.97 9.95
N ALA A 102 6.90 5.12 10.06
CA ALA A 102 7.51 6.43 10.05
C ALA A 102 7.18 7.22 8.80
N SER A 103 7.53 6.70 7.65
CA SER A 103 7.27 7.39 6.39
C SER A 103 7.23 6.40 5.25
N ALA A 104 6.21 6.52 4.43
CA ALA A 104 6.13 5.82 3.16
C ALA A 104 6.36 6.82 2.05
N GLU A 105 7.05 6.41 1.01
CA GLU A 105 7.32 7.23 -0.16
C GLU A 105 6.80 6.54 -1.41
N VAL A 106 6.13 7.29 -2.28
CA VAL A 106 5.66 6.77 -3.56
C VAL A 106 6.62 7.23 -4.65
N SER A 107 7.11 6.28 -5.41
CA SER A 107 7.98 6.54 -6.56
C SER A 107 7.48 5.72 -7.75
N GLY A 108 6.73 6.33 -8.63
CA GLY A 108 6.11 5.66 -9.78
C GLY A 108 5.18 4.54 -9.34
N ASN A 109 5.51 3.31 -9.69
CA ASN A 109 4.74 2.12 -9.33
C ASN A 109 5.19 1.46 -8.03
N LYS A 110 6.01 2.15 -7.26
CA LYS A 110 6.55 1.60 -6.02
C LYS A 110 6.10 2.41 -4.82
N LEU A 111 5.75 1.71 -3.75
CA LEU A 111 5.53 2.26 -2.43
C LEU A 111 6.65 1.72 -1.55
N ILE A 112 7.42 2.61 -0.95
CA ILE A 112 8.63 2.24 -0.21
C ILE A 112 8.55 2.77 1.21
N TYR A 113 8.85 1.91 2.17
CA TYR A 113 9.08 2.36 3.54
C TYR A 113 10.14 1.48 4.21
N TYR A 114 10.64 1.98 5.32
CA TYR A 114 11.71 1.31 6.08
C TYR A 114 11.18 0.86 7.42
N VAL A 115 11.53 -0.36 7.82
CA VAL A 115 11.14 -0.96 9.09
C VAL A 115 12.40 -1.20 9.91
N GLY A 116 12.33 -0.94 11.21
CA GLY A 116 13.44 -1.11 12.12
C GLY A 116 14.11 0.20 12.46
N GLU A 117 15.22 0.12 13.15
CA GLU A 117 16.00 1.28 13.57
C GLU A 117 17.36 1.28 12.86
N ALA A 118 17.82 2.48 12.50
CA ALA A 118 19.12 2.62 11.88
C ALA A 118 20.23 2.12 12.82
N PRO A 119 21.26 1.42 12.32
CA PRO A 119 21.52 1.12 10.92
C PRO A 119 20.81 -0.12 10.37
N ASP A 120 20.07 -0.86 11.18
CA ASP A 120 19.50 -2.17 10.82
C ASP A 120 18.06 -2.01 10.29
N MET A 121 17.90 -1.25 9.22
CA MET A 121 16.59 -1.02 8.61
C MET A 121 16.37 -1.95 7.43
N THR A 122 15.16 -2.51 7.36
CA THR A 122 14.72 -3.28 6.20
C THR A 122 13.90 -2.37 5.29
N LYS A 123 14.25 -2.34 4.04
CA LYS A 123 13.50 -1.59 3.02
C LYS A 123 12.39 -2.47 2.48
N MET A 124 11.15 -2.02 2.63
CA MET A 124 9.97 -2.72 2.13
C MET A 124 9.53 -2.05 0.85
N VAL A 125 9.44 -2.82 -0.22
CA VAL A 125 9.04 -2.31 -1.53
C VAL A 125 7.75 -2.98 -1.96
N PHE A 126 6.73 -2.18 -2.18
CA PHE A 126 5.42 -2.63 -2.66
C PHE A 126 5.23 -2.15 -4.09
N ARG A 127 4.51 -2.92 -4.88
CA ARG A 127 4.13 -2.53 -6.23
C ARG A 127 2.62 -2.46 -6.36
N ARG A 128 2.17 -1.61 -7.29
CA ARG A 128 0.76 -1.54 -7.61
C ARG A 128 0.28 -2.88 -8.13
N SER A 129 -0.80 -3.33 -7.55
CA SER A 129 -1.53 -4.51 -8.01
C SER A 129 -2.55 -4.06 -9.06
N LYS A 130 -2.70 -4.86 -10.07
CA LYS A 130 -3.69 -4.58 -11.12
C LYS A 130 -5.10 -4.95 -10.70
#